data_eb382afc4664f055bf46d3a8d5ed2f3e
#
_entry.id   eb382afc4664f055bf46d3a8d5ed2f3e
#
_cell.length_a   1.000
_cell.length_b   1.000
_cell.length_c   1.000
_cell.angle_alpha   90.00
_cell.angle_beta   90.00
_cell.angle_gamma   90.00
#
_symmetry.space_group_name_H-M   'P 1'
#
loop_
_entity.id
_entity.type
_entity.pdbx_description
1 polymer ?
#
loop_
_entity_poly.entity_id
_entity_poly.type
_entity_poly.pdbx_seq_one_letter_code
_entity_poly.pdbx_strand_id
1 'polypeptide(L)'
;MFLYEYKMERGIAMDSRVESYFEDIKGKKIAFLGIGGSNLPLAKIFRQKGAIVFACDKREKEQLGKTGEELEQMGITLKLGEHYLEQLDVDMMFRTPGMRFHTKELEQAREKGIVVTSEMEVFFDLCPCPIYAVTGSDGKTTTTTIISEFLKAAGKRIHLGG
;
A
#
# COMPACT_ATOMS: atom_id res chain seq x y z
N MET A 1 5.35 -3.31 3.82
CA MET A 1 5.20 -4.75 4.05
C MET A 1 6.43 -5.38 4.66
N PHE A 2 7.61 -5.25 4.08
CA PHE A 2 8.88 -5.77 4.61
C PHE A 2 9.18 -5.41 6.08
N LEU A 3 8.89 -4.20 6.51
CA LEU A 3 9.10 -3.74 7.89
C LEU A 3 8.15 -4.40 8.90
N TYR A 4 6.94 -4.69 8.49
CA TYR A 4 5.93 -5.33 9.34
C TYR A 4 6.27 -6.81 9.57
N GLU A 5 6.57 -7.57 8.53
CA GLU A 5 6.97 -8.98 8.64
C GLU A 5 8.29 -9.14 9.40
N TYR A 6 9.30 -8.31 9.09
CA TYR A 6 10.60 -8.36 9.77
C TYR A 6 10.52 -8.09 11.27
N LYS A 7 9.64 -7.18 11.72
CA LYS A 7 9.44 -6.89 13.15
C LYS A 7 8.67 -8.01 13.87
N MET A 8 7.69 -8.62 13.21
CA MET A 8 6.92 -9.73 13.77
C MET A 8 7.77 -10.98 14.00
N GLU A 9 8.68 -11.32 13.09
CA GLU A 9 9.56 -12.49 13.21
C GLU A 9 10.59 -12.38 14.35
N ARG A 10 10.97 -11.15 14.76
CA ARG A 10 12.01 -10.93 15.78
C ARG A 10 11.50 -10.42 17.12
N GLY A 11 10.19 -10.32 17.33
CA GLY A 11 9.63 -9.83 18.60
C GLY A 11 10.00 -8.37 18.92
N ILE A 12 10.39 -7.57 17.92
CA ILE A 12 10.70 -6.16 18.08
C ILE A 12 9.38 -5.40 18.20
N ALA A 13 9.21 -4.62 19.26
CA ALA A 13 8.04 -3.76 19.45
C ALA A 13 7.82 -2.89 18.20
N MET A 14 6.57 -2.83 17.72
CA MET A 14 6.20 -1.93 16.64
C MET A 14 6.45 -0.47 17.06
N ASP A 15 6.85 0.37 16.11
CA ASP A 15 6.89 1.81 16.33
C ASP A 15 5.50 2.31 16.69
N SER A 16 5.38 3.13 17.73
CA SER A 16 4.10 3.64 18.22
C SER A 16 3.27 4.36 17.14
N ARG A 17 3.93 4.96 16.13
CA ARG A 17 3.26 5.58 14.98
C ARG A 17 2.56 4.55 14.10
N VAL A 18 3.18 3.38 13.89
CA VAL A 18 2.59 2.28 13.11
C VAL A 18 1.40 1.69 13.86
N GLU A 19 1.52 1.53 15.18
CA GLU A 19 0.41 1.08 16.02
C GLU A 19 -0.75 2.07 15.99
N SER A 20 -0.48 3.36 16.21
CA SER A 20 -1.49 4.41 16.14
C SER A 20 -2.18 4.46 14.76
N TYR A 21 -1.42 4.35 13.68
CA TYR A 21 -1.98 4.33 12.34
C TYR A 21 -2.97 3.17 12.15
N PHE A 22 -2.62 1.97 12.62
CA PHE A 22 -3.52 0.81 12.51
C PHE A 22 -4.72 0.91 13.46
N GLU A 23 -4.61 1.56 14.61
CA GLU A 23 -5.78 1.87 15.45
C GLU A 23 -6.72 2.86 14.73
N ASP A 24 -6.15 3.89 14.10
CA ASP A 24 -6.91 4.94 13.40
C ASP A 24 -7.69 4.43 12.18
N ILE A 25 -7.26 3.33 11.55
CA ILE A 25 -7.96 2.75 10.39
C ILE A 25 -9.04 1.73 10.77
N LYS A 26 -9.13 1.32 12.04
CA LYS A 26 -10.17 0.37 12.47
C LYS A 26 -11.57 0.91 12.17
N GLY A 27 -12.38 0.08 11.53
CA GLY A 27 -13.74 0.44 11.11
C GLY A 27 -13.83 1.41 9.94
N LYS A 28 -12.73 2.00 9.46
CA LYS A 28 -12.75 2.85 8.27
C LYS A 28 -12.96 2.02 7.01
N LYS A 29 -13.67 2.60 6.07
CA LYS A 29 -13.90 2.06 4.72
C LYS A 29 -12.73 2.45 3.83
N ILE A 30 -11.98 1.49 3.33
CA ILE A 30 -10.74 1.72 2.58
C ILE A 30 -10.79 0.96 1.25
N ALA A 31 -10.65 1.67 0.14
CA ALA A 31 -10.58 1.10 -1.19
C ALA A 31 -9.13 0.98 -1.69
N PHE A 32 -8.77 -0.19 -2.17
CA PHE A 32 -7.51 -0.45 -2.86
C PHE A 32 -7.76 -0.52 -4.36
N LEU A 33 -7.26 0.46 -5.11
CA LEU A 33 -7.50 0.64 -6.54
C LEU A 33 -6.40 -0.08 -7.34
N GLY A 34 -6.77 -1.21 -7.95
CA GLY A 34 -5.87 -2.15 -8.60
C GLY A 34 -5.35 -3.21 -7.62
N ILE A 35 -5.71 -4.47 -7.87
CA ILE A 35 -5.28 -5.63 -7.07
C ILE A 35 -4.01 -6.21 -7.70
N GLY A 36 -2.91 -5.50 -7.53
CA GLY A 36 -1.58 -5.90 -8.00
C GLY A 36 -0.62 -6.16 -6.84
N GLY A 37 0.68 -6.27 -7.17
CA GLY A 37 1.73 -6.64 -6.22
C GLY A 37 1.80 -5.77 -4.96
N SER A 38 1.57 -4.47 -5.07
CA SER A 38 1.61 -3.55 -3.92
C SER A 38 0.33 -3.61 -3.09
N ASN A 39 -0.82 -3.42 -3.72
CA ASN A 39 -2.10 -3.24 -3.02
C ASN A 39 -2.66 -4.54 -2.44
N LEU A 40 -2.44 -5.69 -3.09
CA LEU A 40 -3.01 -6.97 -2.63
C LEU A 40 -2.55 -7.36 -1.22
N PRO A 41 -1.25 -7.37 -0.91
CA PRO A 41 -0.80 -7.69 0.46
C PRO A 41 -1.29 -6.66 1.48
N LEU A 42 -1.29 -5.39 1.09
CA LEU A 42 -1.70 -4.30 1.97
C LEU A 42 -3.19 -4.38 2.32
N ALA A 43 -4.05 -4.69 1.34
CA ALA A 43 -5.49 -4.90 1.54
C ALA A 43 -5.75 -6.02 2.57
N LYS A 44 -5.01 -7.13 2.49
CA LYS A 44 -5.11 -8.23 3.46
C LYS A 44 -4.71 -7.80 4.87
N ILE A 45 -3.60 -7.06 5.01
CA ILE A 45 -3.14 -6.53 6.31
C ILE A 45 -4.18 -5.57 6.89
N PHE A 46 -4.70 -4.64 6.11
CA PHE A 46 -5.69 -3.68 6.56
C PHE A 46 -6.98 -4.37 7.03
N ARG A 47 -7.41 -5.41 6.30
CA ARG A 47 -8.55 -6.22 6.72
C ARG A 47 -8.31 -6.93 8.06
N GLN A 48 -7.13 -7.53 8.25
CA GLN A 48 -6.73 -8.16 9.51
C GLN A 48 -6.64 -7.15 10.66
N LYS A 49 -6.32 -5.90 10.38
CA LYS A 49 -6.26 -4.79 11.35
C LYS A 49 -7.62 -4.15 11.63
N GLY A 50 -8.69 -4.66 11.06
CA GLY A 50 -10.06 -4.25 11.38
C GLY A 50 -10.65 -3.17 10.47
N ALA A 51 -10.01 -2.83 9.37
CA ALA A 51 -10.61 -1.97 8.35
C ALA A 51 -11.71 -2.71 7.56
N ILE A 52 -12.66 -1.96 7.03
CA ILE A 52 -13.64 -2.42 6.05
C ILE A 52 -13.02 -2.20 4.67
N VAL A 53 -12.59 -3.29 4.02
CA VAL A 53 -11.76 -3.21 2.82
C VAL A 53 -12.56 -3.50 1.56
N PHE A 54 -12.37 -2.64 0.56
CA PHE A 54 -12.84 -2.80 -0.81
C PHE A 54 -11.64 -3.03 -1.72
N ALA A 55 -11.62 -4.12 -2.45
CA ALA A 55 -10.63 -4.42 -3.47
C ALA A 55 -11.24 -4.11 -4.84
N CYS A 56 -10.70 -3.09 -5.49
CA CYS A 56 -11.24 -2.51 -6.71
C CYS A 56 -10.31 -2.80 -7.89
N ASP A 57 -10.78 -3.46 -8.94
CA ASP A 57 -9.97 -3.76 -10.13
C ASP A 57 -10.82 -3.74 -11.40
N LYS A 58 -10.21 -3.34 -12.52
CA LYS A 58 -10.87 -3.36 -13.83
C LYS A 58 -11.09 -4.77 -14.39
N ARG A 59 -10.38 -5.76 -13.85
CA ARG A 59 -10.56 -7.17 -14.21
C ARG A 59 -11.85 -7.71 -13.63
N GLU A 60 -12.44 -8.65 -14.35
CA GLU A 60 -13.58 -9.42 -13.86
C GLU A 60 -13.14 -10.51 -12.88
N LYS A 61 -14.09 -11.09 -12.15
CA LYS A 61 -13.82 -12.08 -11.09
C LYS A 61 -13.10 -13.32 -11.63
N GLU A 62 -13.45 -13.77 -12.81
CA GLU A 62 -12.84 -14.91 -13.49
C GLU A 62 -11.36 -14.70 -13.75
N GLN A 63 -10.95 -13.48 -14.04
CA GLN A 63 -9.56 -13.09 -14.28
C GLN A 63 -8.73 -13.01 -13.00
N LEU A 64 -9.36 -12.80 -11.85
CA LEU A 64 -8.71 -12.83 -10.54
C LEU A 64 -8.52 -14.27 -10.02
N GLY A 65 -9.37 -15.20 -10.45
CA GLY A 65 -9.31 -16.60 -10.06
C GLY A 65 -9.24 -16.79 -8.54
N LYS A 66 -8.33 -17.62 -8.09
CA LYS A 66 -8.14 -17.92 -6.65
C LYS A 66 -7.90 -16.69 -5.77
N THR A 67 -7.29 -15.64 -6.31
CA THR A 67 -7.07 -14.39 -5.55
C THR A 67 -8.39 -13.72 -5.17
N GLY A 68 -9.36 -13.70 -6.08
CA GLY A 68 -10.69 -13.16 -5.80
C GLY A 68 -11.41 -13.95 -4.71
N GLU A 69 -11.39 -15.28 -4.80
CA GLU A 69 -11.98 -16.17 -3.80
C GLU A 69 -11.36 -15.97 -2.40
N GLU A 70 -10.03 -15.87 -2.34
CA GLU A 70 -9.30 -15.64 -1.09
C GLU A 70 -9.69 -14.30 -0.44
N LEU A 71 -9.79 -13.23 -1.23
CA LEU A 71 -10.20 -11.92 -0.73
C LEU A 71 -11.62 -11.94 -0.16
N GLU A 72 -12.56 -12.60 -0.85
CA GLU A 72 -13.94 -12.75 -0.36
C GLU A 72 -13.99 -13.57 0.96
N GLN A 73 -13.22 -14.66 1.05
CA GLN A 73 -13.12 -15.46 2.27
C GLN A 73 -12.58 -14.66 3.46
N MET A 74 -11.73 -13.69 3.21
CA MET A 74 -11.25 -12.74 4.23
C MET A 74 -12.28 -11.65 4.57
N GLY A 75 -13.43 -11.61 3.91
CA GLY A 75 -14.46 -10.59 4.09
C GLY A 75 -14.08 -9.24 3.45
N ILE A 76 -13.30 -9.26 2.39
CA ILE A 76 -12.99 -8.10 1.55
C ILE A 76 -14.03 -8.02 0.44
N THR A 77 -14.65 -6.85 0.27
CA THR A 77 -15.64 -6.62 -0.77
C THR A 77 -14.95 -6.37 -2.11
N LEU A 78 -15.32 -7.12 -3.14
CA LEU A 78 -14.81 -6.92 -4.49
C LEU A 78 -15.68 -5.92 -5.26
N LYS A 79 -15.03 -4.94 -5.92
CA LYS A 79 -15.60 -4.00 -6.88
C LYS A 79 -14.84 -4.17 -8.19
N LEU A 80 -15.40 -4.87 -9.15
CA LEU A 80 -14.70 -5.36 -10.33
C LEU A 80 -15.34 -4.86 -11.64
N GLY A 81 -14.58 -4.97 -12.72
CA GLY A 81 -15.02 -4.63 -14.06
C GLY A 81 -14.89 -3.15 -14.40
N GLU A 82 -15.55 -2.72 -15.46
CA GLU A 82 -15.38 -1.39 -16.05
C GLU A 82 -15.74 -0.24 -15.08
N HIS A 83 -16.74 -0.46 -14.22
CA HIS A 83 -17.29 0.54 -13.29
C HIS A 83 -16.72 0.44 -11.86
N TYR A 84 -15.56 -0.18 -11.68
CA TYR A 84 -14.97 -0.50 -10.37
C TYR A 84 -14.65 0.72 -9.48
N LEU A 85 -14.60 1.92 -10.05
CA LEU A 85 -14.39 3.19 -9.33
C LEU A 85 -15.67 3.95 -9.01
N GLU A 86 -16.81 3.50 -9.52
CA GLU A 86 -18.06 4.22 -9.35
C GLU A 86 -18.68 3.96 -7.96
N GLN A 87 -19.34 5.00 -7.43
CA GLN A 87 -20.12 4.93 -6.19
C GLN A 87 -19.33 4.35 -4.99
N LEU A 88 -18.05 4.67 -4.89
CA LEU A 88 -17.24 4.30 -3.74
C LEU A 88 -17.54 5.27 -2.59
N ASP A 89 -18.28 4.79 -1.59
CA ASP A 89 -18.50 5.46 -0.30
C ASP A 89 -17.42 4.95 0.69
N VAL A 90 -16.28 5.61 0.69
CA VAL A 90 -15.09 5.23 1.46
C VAL A 90 -14.40 6.43 2.09
N ASP A 91 -13.64 6.20 3.15
CA ASP A 91 -12.88 7.23 3.85
C ASP A 91 -11.51 7.45 3.20
N MET A 92 -10.95 6.42 2.60
CA MET A 92 -9.60 6.43 2.03
C MET A 92 -9.50 5.55 0.77
N MET A 93 -8.67 5.99 -0.18
CA MET A 93 -8.34 5.25 -1.40
C MET A 93 -6.83 5.07 -1.55
N PHE A 94 -6.39 3.83 -1.71
CA PHE A 94 -5.02 3.47 -2.07
C PHE A 94 -4.92 3.28 -3.58
N ARG A 95 -4.26 4.20 -4.27
CA ARG A 95 -3.98 4.05 -5.70
C ARG A 95 -2.76 3.17 -5.94
N THR A 96 -2.77 2.41 -7.02
CA THR A 96 -1.56 1.70 -7.50
C THR A 96 -0.57 2.68 -8.16
N PRO A 97 0.75 2.40 -8.14
CA PRO A 97 1.74 3.26 -8.79
C PRO A 97 1.49 3.51 -10.28
N GLY A 98 0.88 2.56 -10.99
CA GLY A 98 0.53 2.71 -12.40
C GLY A 98 -0.68 3.61 -12.69
N MET A 99 -1.46 3.98 -11.68
CA MET A 99 -2.59 4.88 -11.82
C MET A 99 -2.12 6.34 -11.81
N ARG A 100 -2.51 7.12 -12.83
CA ARG A 100 -2.19 8.55 -12.88
C ARG A 100 -2.75 9.27 -11.65
N PHE A 101 -1.96 10.20 -11.11
CA PHE A 101 -2.34 10.95 -9.91
C PHE A 101 -3.59 11.82 -10.13
N HIS A 102 -3.70 12.42 -11.29
CA HIS A 102 -4.83 13.26 -11.70
C HIS A 102 -5.71 12.50 -12.70
N THR A 103 -6.67 11.74 -12.18
CA THR A 103 -7.81 11.21 -12.95
C THR A 103 -9.08 11.85 -12.43
N LYS A 104 -10.12 11.91 -13.27
CA LYS A 104 -11.40 12.52 -12.92
C LYS A 104 -12.00 11.91 -11.64
N GLU A 105 -11.90 10.60 -11.50
CA GLU A 105 -12.44 9.85 -10.36
C GLU A 105 -11.69 10.18 -9.06
N LEU A 106 -10.36 10.29 -9.12
CA LEU A 106 -9.54 10.65 -7.95
C LEU A 106 -9.70 12.11 -7.54
N GLU A 107 -9.86 13.03 -8.51
CA GLU A 107 -10.17 14.43 -8.20
C GLU A 107 -11.54 14.56 -7.53
N GLN A 108 -12.56 13.91 -8.06
CA GLN A 108 -13.88 13.89 -7.43
C GLN A 108 -13.86 13.28 -6.01
N ALA A 109 -13.02 12.27 -5.78
CA ALA A 109 -12.83 11.70 -4.45
C ALA A 109 -12.22 12.73 -3.48
N ARG A 110 -11.19 13.45 -3.91
CA ARG A 110 -10.56 14.53 -3.12
C ARG A 110 -11.53 15.67 -2.81
N GLU A 111 -12.34 16.09 -3.78
CA GLU A 111 -13.39 17.11 -3.60
C GLU A 111 -14.42 16.70 -2.54
N LYS A 112 -14.69 15.41 -2.40
CA LYS A 112 -15.57 14.84 -1.36
C LYS A 112 -14.87 14.66 -0.01
N GLY A 113 -13.60 15.02 0.11
CA GLY A 113 -12.81 14.85 1.33
C GLY A 113 -12.26 13.44 1.55
N ILE A 114 -12.32 12.56 0.54
CA ILE A 114 -11.73 11.22 0.62
C ILE A 114 -10.22 11.34 0.53
N VAL A 115 -9.51 10.71 1.46
CA VAL A 115 -8.05 10.65 1.45
C VAL A 115 -7.58 9.75 0.32
N VAL A 116 -6.86 10.31 -0.65
CA VAL A 116 -6.26 9.54 -1.77
C VAL A 116 -4.76 9.43 -1.53
N THR A 117 -4.27 8.23 -1.33
CA THR A 117 -2.87 7.92 -0.98
C THR A 117 -2.34 6.72 -1.77
N SER A 118 -1.12 6.30 -1.46
CA SER A 118 -0.49 5.10 -2.00
C SER A 118 0.31 4.37 -0.91
N GLU A 119 0.67 3.10 -1.19
CA GLU A 119 1.54 2.32 -0.30
C GLU A 119 2.82 3.09 0.06
N MET A 120 3.46 3.71 -0.93
CA MET A 120 4.71 4.44 -0.74
C MET A 120 4.56 5.70 0.10
N GLU A 121 3.46 6.45 -0.07
CA GLU A 121 3.18 7.64 0.74
C GLU A 121 3.03 7.24 2.21
N VAL A 122 2.22 6.24 2.52
CA VAL A 122 2.07 5.73 3.89
C VAL A 122 3.38 5.14 4.43
N PHE A 123 4.16 4.46 3.57
CA PHE A 123 5.48 3.97 3.97
C PHE A 123 6.43 5.10 4.36
N PHE A 124 6.46 6.21 3.64
CA PHE A 124 7.29 7.36 3.97
C PHE A 124 6.88 8.00 5.30
N ASP A 125 5.58 8.12 5.53
CA ASP A 125 5.05 8.71 6.77
C ASP A 125 5.35 7.85 8.01
N LEU A 126 5.32 6.53 7.86
CA LEU A 126 5.48 5.58 8.96
C LEU A 126 6.92 5.07 9.14
N CYS A 127 7.81 5.30 8.19
CA CYS A 127 9.18 4.79 8.27
C CYS A 127 9.96 5.44 9.42
N PRO A 128 10.51 4.66 10.36
CA PRO A 128 11.20 5.21 11.53
C PRO A 128 12.65 5.62 11.26
N CYS A 129 13.14 5.42 10.04
CA CYS A 129 14.53 5.67 9.68
C CYS A 129 14.63 6.64 8.50
N PRO A 130 15.78 7.30 8.31
CA PRO A 130 16.03 8.11 7.12
C PRO A 130 15.84 7.31 5.83
N ILE A 131 15.17 7.92 4.86
CA ILE A 131 14.95 7.35 3.53
C ILE A 131 15.78 8.13 2.52
N TYR A 132 16.56 7.41 1.71
CA TYR A 132 17.30 7.97 0.60
C TYR A 132 16.74 7.40 -0.69
N ALA A 133 16.23 8.25 -1.57
CA ALA A 133 15.65 7.84 -2.83
C ALA A 133 16.54 8.28 -4.01
N VAL A 134 16.73 7.39 -4.97
CA VAL A 134 17.45 7.66 -6.21
C VAL A 134 16.48 7.61 -7.37
N THR A 135 16.41 8.70 -8.12
CA THR A 135 15.58 8.78 -9.33
C THR A 135 16.45 9.16 -10.54
N GLY A 136 15.98 8.84 -11.73
CA GLY A 136 16.67 9.13 -12.98
C GLY A 136 16.24 8.18 -14.10
N SER A 137 16.65 8.48 -15.35
CA SER A 137 16.40 7.58 -16.48
C SER A 137 17.21 6.30 -16.37
N ASP A 138 18.51 6.44 -16.11
CA ASP A 138 19.46 5.33 -16.04
C ASP A 138 20.25 5.34 -14.71
N GLY A 139 20.91 4.22 -14.39
CA GLY A 139 21.81 4.09 -13.27
C GLY A 139 21.17 4.05 -11.88
N LYS A 140 19.85 4.10 -11.75
CA LYS A 140 19.15 4.07 -10.44
C LYS A 140 19.60 2.90 -9.57
N THR A 141 19.45 1.69 -10.07
CA THR A 141 19.80 0.47 -9.34
C THR A 141 21.26 0.43 -8.97
N THR A 142 22.17 0.75 -9.91
CA THR A 142 23.61 0.78 -9.66
C THR A 142 23.96 1.78 -8.56
N THR A 143 23.46 3.01 -8.66
CA THR A 143 23.71 4.06 -7.65
C THR A 143 23.17 3.66 -6.28
N THR A 144 21.96 3.14 -6.22
CA THR A 144 21.35 2.69 -4.97
C THR A 144 22.14 1.55 -4.34
N THR A 145 22.59 0.59 -5.15
CA THR A 145 23.45 -0.51 -4.70
C THR A 145 24.79 0.00 -4.14
N ILE A 146 25.46 0.93 -4.84
CA ILE A 146 26.72 1.50 -4.38
C ILE A 146 26.55 2.23 -3.05
N ILE A 147 25.52 3.06 -2.92
CA ILE A 147 25.18 3.75 -1.65
C ILE A 147 24.97 2.72 -0.54
N SER A 148 24.24 1.64 -0.84
CA SER A 148 23.97 0.59 0.14
C SER A 148 25.26 -0.09 0.63
N GLU A 149 26.19 -0.38 -0.26
CA GLU A 149 27.47 -1.00 0.11
C GLU A 149 28.35 -0.06 0.95
N PHE A 150 28.39 1.23 0.63
CA PHE A 150 29.10 2.20 1.47
C PHE A 150 28.51 2.31 2.88
N LEU A 151 27.19 2.34 2.99
CA LEU A 151 26.52 2.39 4.29
C LEU A 151 26.75 1.11 5.11
N LYS A 152 26.72 -0.06 4.47
CA LYS A 152 27.07 -1.34 5.12
C LYS A 152 28.52 -1.34 5.60
N ALA A 153 29.46 -0.90 4.75
CA ALA A 153 30.87 -0.79 5.11
C ALA A 153 31.10 0.17 6.29
N ALA A 154 30.29 1.23 6.40
CA ALA A 154 30.27 2.13 7.54
C ALA A 154 29.51 1.58 8.77
N GLY A 155 29.20 0.29 8.81
CA GLY A 155 28.52 -0.38 9.93
C GLY A 155 27.05 -0.01 10.11
N LYS A 156 26.39 0.60 9.10
CA LYS A 156 24.98 0.94 9.17
C LYS A 156 24.11 -0.26 8.81
N ARG A 157 23.03 -0.47 9.55
CA ARG A 157 21.98 -1.41 9.18
C ARG A 157 21.06 -0.73 8.18
N ILE A 158 20.93 -1.31 7.00
CA ILE A 158 20.15 -0.75 5.91
C ILE A 158 19.13 -1.75 5.36
N HIS A 159 18.09 -1.22 4.74
CA HIS A 159 17.16 -1.93 3.90
C HIS A 159 17.22 -1.32 2.51
N LEU A 160 17.45 -2.16 1.50
CA LEU A 160 17.47 -1.79 0.11
C LEU A 160 16.14 -2.24 -0.53
N GLY A 161 15.47 -1.34 -1.25
CA GLY A 161 14.24 -1.64 -1.96
C GLY A 161 14.19 -0.92 -3.32
N GLY A 162 13.31 -1.39 -4.21
CA GLY A 162 13.06 -0.80 -5.52
C GLY A 162 12.71 -1.83 -6.57
#